data_1b80019591717ff230009c25241ff953
#
_entry.id   1b80019591717ff230009c25241ff953
#
_cell.length_a   1.000
_cell.length_b   1.000
_cell.length_c   1.000
_cell.angle_alpha   90.00
_cell.angle_beta   90.00
_cell.angle_gamma   90.00
#
_symmetry.space_group_name_H-M   'P 1'
#
loop_
_entity.id
_entity.type
_entity.pdbx_description
1 polymer ?
#
loop_
_entity_poly.entity_id
_entity_poly.type
_entity_poly.pdbx_seq_one_letter_code
_entity_poly.pdbx_strand_id
1 'polypeptide(L)'
;MAKPAGSDLGYVMRKLPHVTLLFWVLKIVAVTLGETAGDLLGITLKIGYVITALIFLAFFLVVVVAQVSAKRFHSALFWAVVLATSMVGTEISDFLNRGFGHGSAQHGIGYAWGAVILTTILAIIFVVWWRTGQTLDVENIVARKGEILYWAAILVSNTLGTSSGDWLADDTGLGFRNAFFVIAGIMVLIVAAHYLTNINGMVLFWLAFILTRPLGAAGGDSLTKPVTEGGLGWGTVGGSVALLALLIGLIIYQTIQVRRHPLEPLPFPVSRLTGQPQQPNGQIVNQTTSSNGFDNADQSPVPYSKVNRFTQPSPGAAAAGSREVEVTTPGVRKDEQRTGAYRVDPSSS
;
A
#
# COMPACT_ATOMS: atom_id res chain seq x y z
N MET A 1 23.36 2.95 39.92
CA MET A 1 22.94 3.57 38.66
C MET A 1 21.82 2.72 38.08
N ALA A 2 20.59 3.21 38.10
CA ALA A 2 19.44 2.50 37.53
C ALA A 2 19.57 2.50 36.01
N LYS A 3 19.46 1.32 35.37
CA LYS A 3 19.45 1.14 33.92
C LYS A 3 18.21 1.84 33.34
N PRO A 4 18.32 2.65 32.30
CA PRO A 4 17.15 3.37 31.77
C PRO A 4 16.09 2.37 31.30
N ALA A 5 14.82 2.70 31.54
CA ALA A 5 13.62 1.90 31.28
C ALA A 5 13.33 1.55 29.78
N GLY A 6 14.34 1.63 28.90
CA GLY A 6 14.24 1.39 27.47
C GLY A 6 14.92 0.12 26.98
N SER A 7 15.38 -0.77 27.86
CA SER A 7 16.26 -1.90 27.48
C SER A 7 15.55 -3.17 26.99
N ASP A 8 14.20 -3.19 26.93
CA ASP A 8 13.44 -4.39 26.57
C ASP A 8 12.80 -4.29 25.17
N LEU A 9 13.24 -3.36 24.32
CA LEU A 9 12.83 -3.28 22.94
C LEU A 9 13.85 -3.97 22.04
N GLY A 10 13.43 -5.02 21.37
CA GLY A 10 14.12 -5.59 20.24
C GLY A 10 13.72 -4.85 18.95
N TYR A 11 14.44 -5.11 17.88
CA TYR A 11 14.15 -4.54 16.57
C TYR A 11 13.86 -5.63 15.56
N VAL A 12 12.81 -5.43 14.75
CA VAL A 12 12.45 -6.33 13.66
C VAL A 12 12.60 -5.57 12.34
N MET A 13 13.26 -6.20 11.36
CA MET A 13 13.43 -5.61 10.04
C MET A 13 12.08 -5.48 9.34
N ARG A 14 11.83 -4.34 8.71
CA ARG A 14 10.64 -4.14 7.87
C ARG A 14 10.66 -5.10 6.69
N LYS A 15 9.49 -5.62 6.33
CA LYS A 15 9.28 -6.49 5.17
C LYS A 15 8.51 -5.79 4.05
N LEU A 16 7.85 -4.69 4.36
CA LEU A 16 7.03 -3.91 3.45
C LEU A 16 7.66 -2.52 3.26
N PRO A 17 7.52 -1.90 2.09
CA PRO A 17 8.10 -0.60 1.81
C PRO A 17 7.35 0.51 2.54
N HIS A 18 7.98 1.68 2.67
CA HIS A 18 7.29 2.90 3.04
C HIS A 18 6.33 3.36 1.93
N VAL A 19 5.17 3.88 2.35
CA VAL A 19 4.15 4.40 1.45
C VAL A 19 4.55 5.81 1.01
N THR A 20 5.28 5.89 -0.08
CA THR A 20 5.78 7.12 -0.71
C THR A 20 5.12 7.35 -2.08
N LEU A 21 5.36 8.49 -2.72
CA LEU A 21 4.93 8.70 -4.11
C LEU A 21 5.46 7.60 -5.04
N LEU A 22 6.72 7.18 -4.86
CA LEU A 22 7.31 6.09 -5.63
C LEU A 22 6.55 4.76 -5.45
N PHE A 23 6.08 4.48 -4.24
CA PHE A 23 5.23 3.32 -3.97
C PHE A 23 3.95 3.35 -4.82
N TRP A 24 3.26 4.50 -4.90
CA TRP A 24 2.04 4.63 -5.70
C TRP A 24 2.29 4.51 -7.19
N VAL A 25 3.38 5.10 -7.69
CA VAL A 25 3.78 4.96 -9.10
C VAL A 25 4.08 3.50 -9.45
N LEU A 26 4.91 2.82 -8.63
CA LEU A 26 5.20 1.39 -8.79
C LEU A 26 3.93 0.53 -8.73
N LYS A 27 3.02 0.86 -7.79
CA LYS A 27 1.75 0.14 -7.64
C LYS A 27 0.89 0.26 -8.90
N ILE A 28 0.69 1.49 -9.42
CA ILE A 28 -0.11 1.73 -10.63
C ILE A 28 0.51 0.99 -11.82
N VAL A 29 1.82 1.13 -12.05
CA VAL A 29 2.51 0.45 -13.16
C VAL A 29 2.39 -1.08 -13.02
N ALA A 30 2.57 -1.63 -11.82
CA ALA A 30 2.47 -3.08 -11.60
C ALA A 30 1.06 -3.62 -11.84
N VAL A 31 0.00 -2.90 -11.40
CA VAL A 31 -1.39 -3.36 -11.61
C VAL A 31 -1.85 -3.17 -13.05
N THR A 32 -1.37 -2.13 -13.75
CA THR A 32 -1.60 -1.93 -15.19
C THR A 32 -0.92 -3.01 -16.02
N LEU A 33 0.35 -3.34 -15.68
CA LEU A 33 1.03 -4.47 -16.32
C LEU A 33 0.33 -5.80 -16.05
N GLY A 34 -0.20 -6.00 -14.84
CA GLY A 34 -0.95 -7.20 -14.50
C GLY A 34 -2.18 -7.39 -15.38
N GLU A 35 -2.88 -6.31 -15.72
CA GLU A 35 -4.00 -6.32 -16.68
C GLU A 35 -3.52 -6.71 -18.07
N THR A 36 -2.60 -5.93 -18.63
CA THR A 36 -2.14 -6.15 -20.01
C THR A 36 -1.46 -7.51 -20.22
N ALA A 37 -0.79 -8.06 -19.18
CA ALA A 37 -0.17 -9.38 -19.22
C ALA A 37 -1.21 -10.51 -19.10
N GLY A 38 -2.28 -10.31 -18.33
CA GLY A 38 -3.44 -11.19 -18.29
C GLY A 38 -4.07 -11.31 -19.66
N ASP A 39 -4.45 -10.20 -20.25
CA ASP A 39 -5.01 -10.13 -21.59
C ASP A 39 -4.08 -10.71 -22.67
N LEU A 40 -2.77 -10.51 -22.52
CA LEU A 40 -1.79 -11.07 -23.43
C LEU A 40 -1.85 -12.61 -23.46
N LEU A 41 -1.83 -13.26 -22.31
CA LEU A 41 -1.86 -14.72 -22.21
C LEU A 41 -3.26 -15.27 -22.41
N GLY A 42 -4.26 -14.73 -21.72
CA GLY A 42 -5.63 -15.22 -21.73
C GLY A 42 -6.30 -15.05 -23.08
N ILE A 43 -6.23 -13.85 -23.64
CA ILE A 43 -6.97 -13.43 -24.84
C ILE A 43 -6.09 -13.51 -26.09
N THR A 44 -4.95 -12.81 -26.11
CA THR A 44 -4.12 -12.65 -27.34
C THR A 44 -3.45 -13.94 -27.74
N LEU A 45 -2.85 -14.67 -26.80
CA LEU A 45 -2.22 -15.98 -27.04
C LEU A 45 -3.23 -17.13 -27.00
N LYS A 46 -4.52 -16.85 -26.70
CA LYS A 46 -5.63 -17.82 -26.69
C LYS A 46 -5.39 -19.02 -25.76
N ILE A 47 -4.64 -18.84 -24.67
CA ILE A 47 -4.41 -19.89 -23.66
C ILE A 47 -5.71 -20.15 -22.89
N GLY A 48 -6.54 -19.12 -22.74
CA GLY A 48 -7.82 -19.17 -22.02
C GLY A 48 -7.68 -18.86 -20.53
N TYR A 49 -8.72 -18.30 -19.95
CA TYR A 49 -8.71 -17.75 -18.58
C TYR A 49 -8.32 -18.77 -17.50
N VAL A 50 -8.81 -20.03 -17.60
CA VAL A 50 -8.54 -21.04 -16.56
C VAL A 50 -7.08 -21.45 -16.53
N ILE A 51 -6.48 -21.74 -17.68
CA ILE A 51 -5.07 -22.16 -17.75
C ILE A 51 -4.17 -21.00 -17.38
N THR A 52 -4.47 -19.81 -17.86
CA THR A 52 -3.71 -18.58 -17.52
C THR A 52 -3.81 -18.28 -16.03
N ALA A 53 -5.02 -18.41 -15.43
CA ALA A 53 -5.21 -18.26 -13.98
C ALA A 53 -4.37 -19.27 -13.19
N LEU A 54 -4.31 -20.53 -13.61
CA LEU A 54 -3.49 -21.57 -12.96
C LEU A 54 -1.98 -21.27 -13.05
N ILE A 55 -1.50 -20.79 -14.21
CA ILE A 55 -0.11 -20.39 -14.39
C ILE A 55 0.25 -19.24 -13.46
N PHE A 56 -0.58 -18.20 -13.44
CA PHE A 56 -0.35 -17.03 -12.59
C PHE A 56 -0.52 -17.34 -11.10
N LEU A 57 -1.47 -18.22 -10.75
CA LEU A 57 -1.63 -18.70 -9.38
C LEU A 57 -0.41 -19.48 -8.90
N ALA A 58 0.16 -20.35 -9.73
CA ALA A 58 1.39 -21.06 -9.41
C ALA A 58 2.55 -20.06 -9.20
N PHE A 59 2.71 -19.08 -10.09
CA PHE A 59 3.70 -18.02 -9.95
C PHE A 59 3.48 -17.22 -8.67
N PHE A 60 2.24 -16.80 -8.39
CA PHE A 60 1.89 -16.09 -7.16
C PHE A 60 2.24 -16.88 -5.91
N LEU A 61 1.89 -18.17 -5.85
CA LEU A 61 2.19 -19.02 -4.69
C LEU A 61 3.70 -19.11 -4.43
N VAL A 62 4.51 -19.24 -5.48
CA VAL A 62 5.97 -19.27 -5.36
C VAL A 62 6.50 -17.95 -4.79
N VAL A 63 6.11 -16.81 -5.38
CA VAL A 63 6.65 -15.53 -4.96
C VAL A 63 6.11 -15.07 -3.60
N VAL A 64 4.85 -15.38 -3.24
CA VAL A 64 4.29 -15.03 -1.94
C VAL A 64 4.90 -15.85 -0.80
N VAL A 65 5.15 -17.15 -1.04
CA VAL A 65 5.88 -18.01 -0.06
C VAL A 65 7.29 -17.47 0.15
N ALA A 66 8.00 -17.10 -0.91
CA ALA A 66 9.31 -16.47 -0.82
C ALA A 66 9.25 -15.15 -0.03
N GLN A 67 8.24 -14.30 -0.28
CA GLN A 67 8.04 -13.02 0.39
C GLN A 67 7.77 -13.20 1.90
N VAL A 68 6.84 -14.09 2.26
CA VAL A 68 6.50 -14.39 3.67
C VAL A 68 7.68 -15.02 4.42
N SER A 69 8.55 -15.76 3.71
CA SER A 69 9.74 -16.36 4.25
C SER A 69 10.92 -15.38 4.37
N ALA A 70 10.88 -14.27 3.63
CA ALA A 70 11.93 -13.26 3.68
C ALA A 70 11.99 -12.60 5.07
N LYS A 71 13.22 -12.30 5.53
CA LYS A 71 13.46 -11.67 6.85
C LYS A 71 13.55 -10.14 6.77
N ARG A 72 13.65 -9.59 5.59
CA ARG A 72 13.79 -8.15 5.31
C ARG A 72 13.14 -7.79 3.98
N PHE A 73 12.89 -6.51 3.77
CA PHE A 73 12.35 -6.00 2.51
C PHE A 73 13.30 -6.26 1.32
N HIS A 74 12.74 -6.78 0.24
CA HIS A 74 13.38 -6.93 -1.06
C HIS A 74 12.45 -6.34 -2.12
N SER A 75 12.85 -5.22 -2.72
CA SER A 75 12.01 -4.48 -3.66
C SER A 75 11.50 -5.36 -4.82
N ALA A 76 12.38 -6.11 -5.47
CA ALA A 76 11.99 -6.96 -6.59
C ALA A 76 10.98 -8.05 -6.17
N LEU A 77 11.18 -8.68 -5.01
CA LEU A 77 10.29 -9.73 -4.52
C LEU A 77 8.91 -9.17 -4.15
N PHE A 78 8.87 -8.03 -3.45
CA PHE A 78 7.62 -7.37 -3.08
C PHE A 78 6.79 -7.01 -4.32
N TRP A 79 7.42 -6.37 -5.32
CA TRP A 79 6.72 -5.97 -6.55
C TRP A 79 6.38 -7.15 -7.45
N ALA A 80 7.15 -8.23 -7.41
CA ALA A 80 6.78 -9.49 -8.08
C ALA A 80 5.50 -10.09 -7.48
N VAL A 81 5.32 -10.05 -6.14
CA VAL A 81 4.07 -10.49 -5.51
C VAL A 81 2.92 -9.57 -5.87
N VAL A 82 3.11 -8.25 -5.84
CA VAL A 82 2.07 -7.28 -6.25
C VAL A 82 1.64 -7.52 -7.71
N LEU A 83 2.59 -7.69 -8.62
CA LEU A 83 2.32 -8.02 -10.02
C LEU A 83 1.57 -9.36 -10.14
N ALA A 84 2.06 -10.41 -9.48
CA ALA A 84 1.44 -11.73 -9.53
C ALA A 84 -0.01 -11.72 -9.02
N THR A 85 -0.29 -11.02 -7.90
CA THR A 85 -1.67 -10.86 -7.40
C THR A 85 -2.56 -10.11 -8.38
N SER A 86 -2.00 -9.16 -9.13
CA SER A 86 -2.73 -8.42 -10.17
C SER A 86 -3.09 -9.34 -11.34
N MET A 87 -2.12 -10.09 -11.86
CA MET A 87 -2.32 -11.04 -12.96
C MET A 87 -3.36 -12.11 -12.59
N VAL A 88 -3.21 -12.74 -11.42
CA VAL A 88 -4.20 -13.72 -10.92
C VAL A 88 -5.57 -13.08 -10.74
N GLY A 89 -5.61 -11.85 -10.21
CA GLY A 89 -6.86 -11.12 -10.00
C GLY A 89 -7.63 -10.86 -11.29
N THR A 90 -6.95 -10.48 -12.38
CA THR A 90 -7.54 -10.32 -13.72
C THR A 90 -8.21 -11.62 -14.17
N GLU A 91 -7.46 -12.71 -14.20
CA GLU A 91 -7.97 -13.98 -14.70
C GLU A 91 -9.12 -14.56 -13.86
N ILE A 92 -9.06 -14.42 -12.52
CA ILE A 92 -10.16 -14.83 -11.65
C ILE A 92 -11.39 -13.97 -11.89
N SER A 93 -11.22 -12.66 -12.08
CA SER A 93 -12.32 -11.76 -12.39
C SER A 93 -12.98 -12.13 -13.72
N ASP A 94 -12.18 -12.33 -14.77
CA ASP A 94 -12.68 -12.69 -16.08
C ASP A 94 -13.39 -14.05 -16.08
N PHE A 95 -12.81 -15.02 -15.39
CA PHE A 95 -13.44 -16.31 -15.19
C PHE A 95 -14.79 -16.22 -14.47
N LEU A 96 -14.87 -15.47 -13.38
CA LEU A 96 -16.10 -15.29 -12.61
C LEU A 96 -17.18 -14.56 -13.43
N ASN A 97 -16.79 -13.49 -14.12
CA ASN A 97 -17.74 -12.58 -14.74
C ASN A 97 -18.13 -12.98 -16.17
N ARG A 98 -17.18 -13.56 -16.93
CA ARG A 98 -17.37 -13.97 -18.32
C ARG A 98 -17.58 -15.49 -18.47
N GLY A 99 -17.14 -16.33 -17.51
CA GLY A 99 -17.27 -17.79 -17.54
C GLY A 99 -16.24 -18.51 -18.39
N PHE A 100 -16.52 -19.77 -18.76
CA PHE A 100 -15.57 -20.69 -19.41
C PHE A 100 -15.34 -20.42 -20.91
N GLY A 101 -16.08 -19.54 -21.58
CA GLY A 101 -16.13 -19.47 -23.05
C GLY A 101 -15.53 -18.19 -23.63
N HIS A 102 -14.76 -18.37 -24.73
CA HIS A 102 -14.48 -17.29 -25.67
C HIS A 102 -15.68 -17.24 -26.65
N GLY A 103 -16.62 -16.34 -26.45
CA GLY A 103 -17.76 -16.16 -27.34
C GLY A 103 -19.06 -15.78 -26.63
N SER A 104 -20.09 -15.50 -27.40
CA SER A 104 -21.36 -14.87 -27.05
C SER A 104 -22.28 -15.59 -26.04
N ALA A 105 -21.87 -16.69 -25.43
CA ALA A 105 -22.60 -17.34 -24.36
C ALA A 105 -21.92 -17.02 -23.04
N GLN A 106 -22.24 -15.85 -22.44
CA GLN A 106 -21.86 -15.50 -21.08
C GLN A 106 -22.49 -16.50 -20.11
N HIS A 107 -21.67 -17.37 -19.52
CA HIS A 107 -22.07 -18.28 -18.44
C HIS A 107 -21.52 -17.78 -17.09
N GLY A 108 -20.96 -16.57 -17.02
CA GLY A 108 -20.48 -15.93 -15.80
C GLY A 108 -21.58 -15.22 -15.04
N ILE A 109 -21.25 -14.80 -13.82
CA ILE A 109 -22.19 -14.09 -12.92
C ILE A 109 -22.42 -12.61 -13.29
N GLY A 110 -21.58 -12.07 -14.19
CA GLY A 110 -21.59 -10.66 -14.58
C GLY A 110 -20.83 -9.74 -13.60
N TYR A 111 -20.31 -8.65 -14.14
CA TYR A 111 -19.41 -7.76 -13.39
C TYR A 111 -20.02 -7.14 -12.11
N ALA A 112 -21.29 -6.72 -12.16
CA ALA A 112 -21.96 -6.13 -11.01
C ALA A 112 -22.04 -7.12 -9.83
N TRP A 113 -22.50 -8.36 -10.08
CA TRP A 113 -22.58 -9.37 -9.03
C TRP A 113 -21.21 -9.85 -8.57
N GLY A 114 -20.24 -9.96 -9.48
CA GLY A 114 -18.85 -10.24 -9.15
C GLY A 114 -18.28 -9.21 -8.20
N ALA A 115 -18.48 -7.91 -8.48
CA ALA A 115 -18.05 -6.83 -7.60
C ALA A 115 -18.70 -6.88 -6.22
N VAL A 116 -20.01 -7.18 -6.12
CA VAL A 116 -20.72 -7.30 -4.83
C VAL A 116 -20.16 -8.46 -4.01
N ILE A 117 -19.98 -9.62 -4.61
CA ILE A 117 -19.44 -10.82 -3.93
C ILE A 117 -18.00 -10.54 -3.45
N LEU A 118 -17.15 -10.01 -4.32
CA LEU A 118 -15.75 -9.73 -3.99
C LEU A 118 -15.61 -8.62 -2.92
N THR A 119 -16.48 -7.60 -2.96
CA THR A 119 -16.56 -6.58 -1.89
C THR A 119 -16.92 -7.23 -0.56
N THR A 120 -17.89 -8.14 -0.56
CA THR A 120 -18.30 -8.87 0.65
C THR A 120 -17.15 -9.72 1.20
N ILE A 121 -16.45 -10.46 0.33
CA ILE A 121 -15.28 -11.26 0.73
C ILE A 121 -14.17 -10.36 1.31
N LEU A 122 -13.88 -9.24 0.65
CA LEU A 122 -12.88 -8.28 1.13
C LEU A 122 -13.26 -7.70 2.49
N ALA A 123 -14.52 -7.34 2.68
CA ALA A 123 -15.03 -6.87 3.98
C ALA A 123 -14.88 -7.94 5.08
N ILE A 124 -15.18 -9.19 4.77
CA ILE A 124 -14.96 -10.33 5.68
C ILE A 124 -13.48 -10.45 6.06
N ILE A 125 -12.56 -10.36 5.08
CA ILE A 125 -11.11 -10.41 5.35
C ILE A 125 -10.71 -9.28 6.29
N PHE A 126 -11.16 -8.04 6.07
CA PHE A 126 -10.86 -6.93 6.97
C PHE A 126 -11.45 -7.11 8.37
N VAL A 127 -12.67 -7.64 8.49
CA VAL A 127 -13.29 -7.94 9.79
C VAL A 127 -12.49 -9.03 10.52
N VAL A 128 -12.13 -10.11 9.83
CA VAL A 128 -11.28 -11.18 10.40
C VAL A 128 -9.94 -10.60 10.83
N TRP A 129 -9.30 -9.79 9.98
CA TRP A 129 -8.03 -9.16 10.28
C TRP A 129 -8.12 -8.28 11.53
N TRP A 130 -9.12 -7.41 11.59
CA TRP A 130 -9.38 -6.58 12.77
C TRP A 130 -9.61 -7.41 14.03
N ARG A 131 -10.39 -8.52 13.94
CA ARG A 131 -10.65 -9.45 15.05
C ARG A 131 -9.41 -10.19 15.55
N THR A 132 -8.38 -10.35 14.70
CA THR A 132 -7.10 -10.97 15.13
C THR A 132 -6.25 -10.05 16.00
N GLY A 133 -6.63 -8.78 16.17
CA GLY A 133 -5.83 -7.77 16.89
C GLY A 133 -4.53 -7.38 16.20
N GLN A 134 -4.37 -7.76 14.92
CA GLN A 134 -3.23 -7.35 14.11
C GLN A 134 -3.44 -5.94 13.57
N THR A 135 -2.34 -5.20 13.38
CA THR A 135 -2.42 -3.87 12.78
C THR A 135 -2.85 -3.94 11.31
N LEU A 136 -3.75 -3.03 10.91
CA LEU A 136 -4.11 -2.77 9.52
C LEU A 136 -3.17 -1.73 8.86
N ASP A 137 -2.27 -1.16 9.62
CA ASP A 137 -1.22 -0.28 9.12
C ASP A 137 -0.14 -1.09 8.44
N VAL A 138 -0.08 -0.94 7.12
CA VAL A 138 0.79 -1.72 6.23
C VAL A 138 2.26 -1.58 6.58
N GLU A 139 2.69 -0.38 6.99
CA GLU A 139 4.09 -0.14 7.34
C GLU A 139 4.54 -0.87 8.62
N ASN A 140 3.59 -1.25 9.46
CA ASN A 140 3.84 -1.84 10.78
C ASN A 140 3.46 -3.33 10.87
N ILE A 141 3.23 -4.00 9.74
CA ILE A 141 2.98 -5.45 9.70
C ILE A 141 4.29 -6.20 9.95
N VAL A 142 4.34 -6.92 11.07
CA VAL A 142 5.49 -7.73 11.49
C VAL A 142 5.14 -9.22 11.59
N ALA A 143 3.93 -9.52 12.06
CA ALA A 143 3.49 -10.90 12.31
C ALA A 143 3.12 -11.60 10.99
N ARG A 144 3.53 -12.88 10.85
CA ARG A 144 3.19 -13.71 9.68
C ARG A 144 1.69 -13.80 9.42
N LYS A 145 0.87 -13.85 10.47
CA LYS A 145 -0.60 -13.86 10.33
C LYS A 145 -1.12 -12.56 9.68
N GLY A 146 -0.60 -11.40 10.12
CA GLY A 146 -0.94 -10.12 9.50
C GLY A 146 -0.47 -10.04 8.05
N GLU A 147 0.73 -10.54 7.74
CA GLU A 147 1.27 -10.57 6.37
C GLU A 147 0.44 -11.47 5.44
N ILE A 148 -0.01 -12.63 5.90
CA ILE A 148 -0.90 -13.51 5.11
C ILE A 148 -2.23 -12.85 4.84
N LEU A 149 -2.86 -12.21 5.85
CA LEU A 149 -4.12 -11.48 5.68
C LEU A 149 -3.95 -10.28 4.73
N TYR A 150 -2.81 -9.58 4.80
CA TYR A 150 -2.46 -8.51 3.87
C TYR A 150 -2.42 -9.01 2.42
N TRP A 151 -1.72 -10.12 2.14
CA TRP A 151 -1.66 -10.67 0.78
C TRP A 151 -3.00 -11.23 0.30
N ALA A 152 -3.80 -11.81 1.19
CA ALA A 152 -5.17 -12.22 0.88
C ALA A 152 -6.06 -11.02 0.53
N ALA A 153 -5.99 -9.94 1.31
CA ALA A 153 -6.71 -8.71 1.02
C ALA A 153 -6.28 -8.08 -0.32
N ILE A 154 -4.98 -8.08 -0.63
CA ILE A 154 -4.47 -7.59 -1.92
C ILE A 154 -5.01 -8.43 -3.08
N LEU A 155 -4.98 -9.75 -2.98
CA LEU A 155 -5.47 -10.63 -4.04
C LEU A 155 -6.95 -10.38 -4.33
N VAL A 156 -7.79 -10.39 -3.30
CA VAL A 156 -9.23 -10.13 -3.45
C VAL A 156 -9.51 -8.70 -3.92
N SER A 157 -8.76 -7.71 -3.42
CA SER A 157 -8.84 -6.33 -3.87
C SER A 157 -8.47 -6.17 -5.35
N ASN A 158 -7.46 -6.89 -5.83
CA ASN A 158 -7.08 -6.86 -7.23
C ASN A 158 -8.17 -7.51 -8.12
N THR A 159 -8.74 -8.64 -7.70
CA THR A 159 -9.87 -9.28 -8.41
C THR A 159 -11.10 -8.36 -8.44
N LEU A 160 -11.45 -7.75 -7.31
CA LEU A 160 -12.54 -6.76 -7.22
C LEU A 160 -12.30 -5.58 -8.14
N GLY A 161 -11.06 -5.10 -8.21
CA GLY A 161 -10.73 -3.92 -9.00
C GLY A 161 -10.90 -4.17 -10.50
N THR A 162 -10.58 -5.35 -11.02
CA THR A 162 -10.88 -5.73 -12.41
C THR A 162 -12.39 -5.77 -12.61
N SER A 163 -13.14 -6.54 -11.80
CA SER A 163 -14.60 -6.61 -11.92
C SER A 163 -15.28 -5.23 -11.87
N SER A 164 -14.83 -4.33 -11.00
CA SER A 164 -15.42 -3.00 -10.88
C SER A 164 -14.98 -2.04 -11.99
N GLY A 165 -13.75 -2.18 -12.49
CA GLY A 165 -13.25 -1.42 -13.63
C GLY A 165 -14.00 -1.76 -14.92
N ASP A 166 -14.16 -3.05 -15.21
CA ASP A 166 -14.89 -3.55 -16.36
C ASP A 166 -16.39 -3.23 -16.27
N TRP A 167 -16.98 -3.38 -15.07
CA TRP A 167 -18.35 -2.93 -14.85
C TRP A 167 -18.53 -1.44 -15.21
N LEU A 168 -17.59 -0.60 -14.75
CA LEU A 168 -17.67 0.85 -15.03
C LEU A 168 -17.43 1.15 -16.51
N ALA A 169 -16.57 0.40 -17.19
CA ALA A 169 -16.24 0.64 -18.59
C ALA A 169 -17.31 0.05 -19.54
N ASP A 170 -17.64 -1.23 -19.36
CA ASP A 170 -18.49 -2.00 -20.27
C ASP A 170 -19.98 -1.87 -19.93
N ASP A 171 -20.38 -2.21 -18.68
CA ASP A 171 -21.81 -2.27 -18.31
C ASP A 171 -22.47 -0.89 -18.25
N THR A 172 -21.71 0.17 -17.87
CA THR A 172 -22.25 1.54 -17.86
C THR A 172 -22.15 2.22 -19.22
N GLY A 173 -21.41 1.66 -20.16
CA GLY A 173 -21.18 2.24 -21.49
C GLY A 173 -20.24 3.46 -21.51
N LEU A 174 -19.53 3.73 -20.42
CA LEU A 174 -18.55 4.82 -20.34
C LEU A 174 -17.34 4.62 -21.26
N GLY A 175 -16.97 3.35 -21.51
CA GLY A 175 -15.74 2.96 -22.18
C GLY A 175 -14.50 3.13 -21.28
N PHE A 176 -13.44 2.39 -21.59
CA PHE A 176 -12.24 2.29 -20.75
C PHE A 176 -11.55 3.63 -20.48
N ARG A 177 -11.46 4.49 -21.50
CA ARG A 177 -10.83 5.81 -21.37
C ARG A 177 -11.55 6.72 -20.38
N ASN A 178 -12.89 6.81 -20.45
CA ASN A 178 -13.65 7.67 -19.56
C ASN A 178 -13.70 7.05 -18.16
N ALA A 179 -13.80 5.73 -18.03
CA ALA A 179 -13.71 5.03 -16.76
C ALA A 179 -12.36 5.32 -16.07
N PHE A 180 -11.24 5.31 -16.82
CA PHE A 180 -9.93 5.70 -16.29
C PHE A 180 -9.95 7.11 -15.70
N PHE A 181 -10.49 8.11 -16.41
CA PHE A 181 -10.53 9.49 -15.89
C PHE A 181 -11.47 9.65 -14.70
N VAL A 182 -12.60 8.93 -14.65
CA VAL A 182 -13.50 8.94 -13.50
C VAL A 182 -12.78 8.40 -12.27
N ILE A 183 -12.12 7.24 -12.38
CA ILE A 183 -11.40 6.62 -11.27
C ILE A 183 -10.20 7.49 -10.85
N ALA A 184 -9.46 8.06 -11.82
CA ALA A 184 -8.38 9.01 -11.54
C ALA A 184 -8.90 10.24 -10.78
N GLY A 185 -10.06 10.78 -11.15
CA GLY A 185 -10.72 11.87 -10.43
C GLY A 185 -11.04 11.49 -8.98
N ILE A 186 -11.58 10.30 -8.74
CA ILE A 186 -11.83 9.79 -7.38
C ILE A 186 -10.53 9.65 -6.60
N MET A 187 -9.45 9.18 -7.22
CA MET A 187 -8.13 9.10 -6.59
C MET A 187 -7.62 10.49 -6.17
N VAL A 188 -7.78 11.50 -7.03
CA VAL A 188 -7.43 12.90 -6.68
C VAL A 188 -8.25 13.39 -5.50
N LEU A 189 -9.56 13.07 -5.44
CA LEU A 189 -10.40 13.42 -4.28
C LEU A 189 -9.92 12.75 -2.99
N ILE A 190 -9.46 11.51 -3.03
CA ILE A 190 -8.88 10.82 -1.85
C ILE A 190 -7.60 11.52 -1.41
N VAL A 191 -6.73 11.90 -2.35
CA VAL A 191 -5.52 12.67 -2.04
C VAL A 191 -5.89 14.02 -1.44
N ALA A 192 -6.87 14.73 -2.00
CA ALA A 192 -7.37 15.99 -1.44
C ALA A 192 -7.94 15.79 -0.03
N ALA A 193 -8.72 14.71 0.19
CA ALA A 193 -9.27 14.38 1.49
C ALA A 193 -8.15 14.14 2.54
N HIS A 194 -7.04 13.55 2.14
CA HIS A 194 -5.88 13.35 3.04
C HIS A 194 -5.30 14.67 3.59
N TYR A 195 -5.27 15.72 2.75
CA TYR A 195 -4.73 17.03 3.16
C TYR A 195 -5.77 17.99 3.73
N LEU A 196 -7.05 17.83 3.36
CA LEU A 196 -8.12 18.79 3.69
C LEU A 196 -9.06 18.31 4.80
N THR A 197 -8.97 17.04 5.21
CA THR A 197 -9.88 16.47 6.20
C THR A 197 -9.12 15.72 7.30
N ASN A 198 -9.81 15.42 8.41
CA ASN A 198 -9.26 14.64 9.51
C ASN A 198 -9.60 13.13 9.40
N ILE A 199 -9.89 12.64 8.20
CA ILE A 199 -10.16 11.22 7.98
C ILE A 199 -8.90 10.41 8.28
N ASN A 200 -9.08 9.26 8.94
CA ASN A 200 -7.97 8.39 9.30
C ASN A 200 -7.16 7.98 8.04
N GLY A 201 -5.87 8.29 8.04
CA GLY A 201 -4.97 8.02 6.91
C GLY A 201 -4.90 6.54 6.51
N MET A 202 -5.11 5.61 7.46
CA MET A 202 -5.18 4.18 7.15
C MET A 202 -6.42 3.83 6.29
N VAL A 203 -7.57 4.47 6.55
CA VAL A 203 -8.77 4.28 5.73
C VAL A 203 -8.54 4.83 4.32
N LEU A 204 -7.99 6.05 4.22
CA LEU A 204 -7.66 6.66 2.92
C LEU A 204 -6.64 5.84 2.14
N PHE A 205 -5.64 5.28 2.84
CA PHE A 205 -4.67 4.36 2.22
C PHE A 205 -5.36 3.15 1.59
N TRP A 206 -6.23 2.45 2.32
CA TRP A 206 -6.91 1.27 1.80
C TRP A 206 -7.89 1.61 0.69
N LEU A 207 -8.61 2.73 0.77
CA LEU A 207 -9.46 3.21 -0.33
C LEU A 207 -8.64 3.49 -1.59
N ALA A 208 -7.55 4.25 -1.47
CA ALA A 208 -6.65 4.52 -2.59
C ALA A 208 -6.04 3.21 -3.13
N PHE A 209 -5.60 2.30 -2.24
CA PHE A 209 -5.00 1.04 -2.61
C PHE A 209 -5.96 0.16 -3.44
N ILE A 210 -7.22 0.04 -3.03
CA ILE A 210 -8.26 -0.70 -3.77
C ILE A 210 -8.51 -0.04 -5.13
N LEU A 211 -8.64 1.30 -5.17
CA LEU A 211 -8.93 2.05 -6.40
C LEU A 211 -7.78 2.10 -7.41
N THR A 212 -6.52 1.85 -7.00
CA THR A 212 -5.43 1.72 -7.97
C THR A 212 -5.65 0.57 -8.94
N ARG A 213 -6.40 -0.45 -8.56
CA ARG A 213 -6.60 -1.63 -9.41
C ARG A 213 -7.57 -1.36 -10.57
N PRO A 214 -8.82 -0.84 -10.36
CA PRO A 214 -9.66 -0.46 -11.48
C PRO A 214 -9.04 0.67 -12.33
N LEU A 215 -8.23 1.56 -11.72
CA LEU A 215 -7.45 2.54 -12.47
C LEU A 215 -6.46 1.85 -13.42
N GLY A 216 -5.73 0.84 -12.91
CA GLY A 216 -4.77 0.07 -13.69
C GLY A 216 -5.45 -0.75 -14.80
N ALA A 217 -6.61 -1.36 -14.53
CA ALA A 217 -7.40 -2.11 -15.52
C ALA A 217 -7.84 -1.18 -16.66
N ALA A 218 -8.59 -0.12 -16.34
CA ALA A 218 -9.02 0.85 -17.34
C ALA A 218 -7.85 1.54 -18.07
N GLY A 219 -6.72 1.77 -17.36
CA GLY A 219 -5.49 2.31 -17.95
C GLY A 219 -4.80 1.34 -18.91
N GLY A 220 -4.74 0.05 -18.54
CA GLY A 220 -4.20 -1.02 -19.38
C GLY A 220 -5.01 -1.18 -20.67
N ASP A 221 -6.32 -1.26 -20.53
CA ASP A 221 -7.24 -1.34 -21.66
C ASP A 221 -7.17 -0.09 -22.54
N SER A 222 -7.14 1.10 -21.95
CA SER A 222 -6.95 2.34 -22.71
C SER A 222 -5.64 2.36 -23.49
N LEU A 223 -4.59 1.72 -23.00
CA LEU A 223 -3.31 1.64 -23.68
C LEU A 223 -3.32 0.61 -24.82
N THR A 224 -3.93 -0.56 -24.60
CA THR A 224 -3.77 -1.72 -25.47
C THR A 224 -4.88 -1.91 -26.48
N LYS A 225 -6.13 -1.52 -26.15
CA LYS A 225 -7.30 -1.68 -27.04
C LYS A 225 -7.16 -0.85 -28.31
N PRO A 226 -7.80 -1.28 -29.41
CA PRO A 226 -7.82 -0.53 -30.67
C PRO A 226 -8.38 0.88 -30.53
N VAL A 227 -7.94 1.79 -31.40
CA VAL A 227 -8.48 3.17 -31.44
C VAL A 227 -9.99 3.20 -31.70
N THR A 228 -10.51 2.22 -32.43
CA THR A 228 -11.94 2.02 -32.69
C THR A 228 -12.76 1.75 -31.43
N GLU A 229 -12.13 1.21 -30.40
CA GLU A 229 -12.70 0.95 -29.07
C GLU A 229 -12.32 1.99 -28.03
N GLY A 230 -11.74 3.12 -28.48
CA GLY A 230 -11.31 4.23 -27.61
C GLY A 230 -9.95 4.05 -26.94
N GLY A 231 -9.18 3.02 -27.31
CA GLY A 231 -7.82 2.79 -26.84
C GLY A 231 -6.75 3.54 -27.66
N LEU A 232 -5.48 3.40 -27.27
CA LEU A 232 -4.32 3.97 -27.97
C LEU A 232 -3.75 3.04 -29.05
N GLY A 233 -4.18 1.77 -29.09
CA GLY A 233 -3.81 0.83 -30.12
C GLY A 233 -2.39 0.26 -30.01
N TRP A 234 -1.74 0.29 -28.84
CA TRP A 234 -0.39 -0.28 -28.66
C TRP A 234 -0.40 -1.82 -28.70
N GLY A 235 -1.58 -2.43 -28.54
CA GLY A 235 -1.75 -3.87 -28.40
C GLY A 235 -1.19 -4.40 -27.08
N THR A 236 -1.63 -5.62 -26.72
CA THR A 236 -1.26 -6.24 -25.44
C THR A 236 0.24 -6.52 -25.33
N VAL A 237 0.89 -6.93 -26.44
CA VAL A 237 2.35 -7.19 -26.48
C VAL A 237 3.13 -5.90 -26.26
N GLY A 238 2.83 -4.85 -27.05
CA GLY A 238 3.54 -3.57 -26.96
C GLY A 238 3.35 -2.89 -25.60
N GLY A 239 2.12 -2.86 -25.10
CA GLY A 239 1.78 -2.31 -23.79
C GLY A 239 2.48 -3.07 -22.65
N SER A 240 2.43 -4.41 -22.66
CA SER A 240 3.07 -5.24 -21.62
C SER A 240 4.59 -5.08 -21.61
N VAL A 241 5.25 -5.06 -22.77
CA VAL A 241 6.71 -4.90 -22.86
C VAL A 241 7.13 -3.51 -22.34
N ALA A 242 6.43 -2.46 -22.74
CA ALA A 242 6.71 -1.10 -22.28
C ALA A 242 6.53 -0.95 -20.76
N LEU A 243 5.41 -1.45 -20.21
CA LEU A 243 5.13 -1.42 -18.78
C LEU A 243 6.09 -2.29 -17.97
N LEU A 244 6.49 -3.45 -18.49
CA LEU A 244 7.50 -4.32 -17.86
C LEU A 244 8.86 -3.63 -17.78
N ALA A 245 9.30 -3.01 -18.87
CA ALA A 245 10.55 -2.25 -18.88
C ALA A 245 10.52 -1.09 -17.89
N LEU A 246 9.41 -0.35 -17.84
CA LEU A 246 9.20 0.72 -16.87
C LEU A 246 9.21 0.18 -15.42
N LEU A 247 8.50 -0.91 -15.15
CA LEU A 247 8.44 -1.52 -13.83
C LEU A 247 9.83 -1.96 -13.36
N ILE A 248 10.60 -2.62 -14.23
CA ILE A 248 11.97 -3.06 -13.93
C ILE A 248 12.86 -1.84 -13.61
N GLY A 249 12.80 -0.79 -14.42
CA GLY A 249 13.54 0.45 -14.18
C GLY A 249 13.22 1.08 -12.82
N LEU A 250 11.93 1.17 -12.47
CA LEU A 250 11.48 1.69 -11.20
C LEU A 250 11.89 0.80 -10.01
N ILE A 251 11.86 -0.53 -10.16
CA ILE A 251 12.33 -1.48 -9.13
C ILE A 251 13.84 -1.32 -8.90
N ILE A 252 14.63 -1.18 -9.98
CA ILE A 252 16.07 -0.92 -9.88
C ILE A 252 16.31 0.40 -9.13
N TYR A 253 15.60 1.46 -9.51
CA TYR A 253 15.69 2.76 -8.84
C TYR A 253 15.34 2.65 -7.35
N GLN A 254 14.22 2.02 -6.98
CA GLN A 254 13.85 1.78 -5.58
C GLN A 254 14.89 0.95 -4.83
N THR A 255 15.45 -0.08 -5.49
CA THR A 255 16.47 -0.93 -4.88
C THR A 255 17.74 -0.14 -4.55
N ILE A 256 18.16 0.77 -5.45
CA ILE A 256 19.29 1.68 -5.23
C ILE A 256 18.97 2.63 -4.08
N GLN A 257 17.76 3.20 -4.06
CA GLN A 257 17.31 4.11 -3.01
C GLN A 257 17.33 3.43 -1.62
N VAL A 258 16.75 2.22 -1.52
CA VAL A 258 16.75 1.45 -0.24
C VAL A 258 18.16 1.02 0.18
N ARG A 259 19.08 0.79 -0.75
CA ARG A 259 20.49 0.52 -0.41
C ARG A 259 21.20 1.75 0.13
N ARG A 260 20.89 2.95 -0.41
CA ARG A 260 21.46 4.23 0.05
C ARG A 260 20.86 4.71 1.37
N HIS A 261 19.56 4.48 1.55
CA HIS A 261 18.78 4.85 2.72
C HIS A 261 18.02 3.61 3.22
N PRO A 262 18.67 2.75 4.02
CA PRO A 262 18.04 1.53 4.52
C PRO A 262 16.79 1.84 5.33
N LEU A 263 15.78 0.96 5.22
CA LEU A 263 14.56 1.07 6.01
C LEU A 263 14.89 0.89 7.48
N GLU A 264 14.40 1.83 8.31
CA GLU A 264 14.60 1.74 9.76
C GLU A 264 13.87 0.53 10.34
N PRO A 265 14.54 -0.25 11.20
CA PRO A 265 13.90 -1.35 11.90
C PRO A 265 12.76 -0.87 12.79
N LEU A 266 11.71 -1.68 12.90
CA LEU A 266 10.59 -1.39 13.81
C LEU A 266 10.97 -1.77 15.24
N PRO A 267 10.76 -0.90 16.25
CA PRO A 267 10.87 -1.27 17.65
C PRO A 267 9.77 -2.27 18.00
N PHE A 268 10.17 -3.38 18.63
CA PHE A 268 9.24 -4.46 18.97
C PHE A 268 9.52 -4.94 20.39
N PRO A 269 8.49 -5.12 21.26
CA PRO A 269 8.70 -5.64 22.61
C PRO A 269 9.29 -7.05 22.56
N VAL A 270 10.43 -7.27 23.22
CA VAL A 270 11.13 -8.57 23.24
C VAL A 270 10.22 -9.67 23.79
N SER A 271 9.36 -9.35 24.76
CA SER A 271 8.39 -10.28 25.34
C SER A 271 7.49 -10.96 24.28
N ARG A 272 7.15 -10.26 23.19
CA ARG A 272 6.38 -10.85 22.10
C ARG A 272 7.21 -11.77 21.20
N LEU A 273 8.52 -11.59 21.14
CA LEU A 273 9.42 -12.46 20.37
C LEU A 273 9.71 -13.76 21.12
N THR A 274 9.81 -13.70 22.44
CA THR A 274 10.16 -14.84 23.30
C THR A 274 8.95 -15.60 23.83
N GLY A 275 7.73 -15.08 23.63
CA GLY A 275 6.50 -15.68 24.17
C GLY A 275 6.39 -15.59 25.70
N GLN A 276 7.27 -14.84 26.36
CA GLN A 276 7.22 -14.65 27.80
C GLN A 276 6.16 -13.62 28.20
N PRO A 277 5.36 -13.87 29.25
CA PRO A 277 4.38 -12.91 29.73
C PRO A 277 5.06 -11.65 30.24
N GLN A 278 4.58 -10.50 29.79
CA GLN A 278 5.06 -9.19 30.23
C GLN A 278 4.55 -8.92 31.65
N GLN A 279 5.44 -8.74 32.60
CA GLN A 279 5.06 -8.26 33.94
C GLN A 279 4.64 -6.80 33.89
N PRO A 280 3.69 -6.36 34.75
CA PRO A 280 3.22 -4.96 34.81
C PRO A 280 4.31 -3.92 35.05
N ASN A 281 5.49 -4.30 35.51
CA ASN A 281 6.60 -3.44 35.85
C ASN A 281 7.81 -3.53 34.90
N GLY A 282 7.67 -4.12 33.69
CA GLY A 282 8.75 -4.14 32.69
C GLY A 282 9.95 -5.03 33.03
N GLN A 283 9.86 -5.91 34.05
CA GLN A 283 10.94 -6.85 34.37
C GLN A 283 10.71 -8.22 33.71
N ILE A 284 11.72 -8.70 33.01
CA ILE A 284 11.74 -10.07 32.46
C ILE A 284 12.03 -11.02 33.63
N VAL A 285 11.09 -11.93 33.91
CA VAL A 285 11.34 -13.03 34.85
C VAL A 285 12.19 -14.08 34.14
N ASN A 286 13.50 -14.08 34.39
CA ASN A 286 14.31 -15.25 34.12
C ASN A 286 13.90 -16.33 35.14
N GLN A 287 13.09 -17.28 34.72
CA GLN A 287 12.91 -18.51 35.48
C GLN A 287 14.20 -19.32 35.40
N THR A 288 15.18 -18.97 36.22
CA THR A 288 16.19 -19.90 36.69
C THR A 288 15.49 -20.79 37.71
N THR A 289 15.29 -22.04 37.35
CA THR A 289 14.93 -23.11 38.27
C THR A 289 15.96 -23.13 39.39
N SER A 290 15.64 -22.53 40.53
CA SER A 290 16.31 -22.76 41.79
C SER A 290 15.29 -23.37 42.73
N SER A 291 15.39 -24.66 42.91
CA SER A 291 14.82 -25.36 44.05
C SER A 291 15.49 -24.84 45.31
N ASN A 292 14.73 -24.19 46.19
CA ASN A 292 14.80 -24.39 47.66
C ASN A 292 13.93 -23.33 48.38
N GLY A 293 13.03 -23.82 49.17
CA GLY A 293 12.75 -23.61 50.57
C GLY A 293 12.19 -22.26 51.04
N PHE A 294 10.92 -22.33 51.48
CA PHE A 294 10.32 -21.62 52.63
C PHE A 294 10.63 -20.11 52.84
N ASP A 295 9.64 -19.24 52.80
CA ASP A 295 8.97 -18.73 54.02
C ASP A 295 7.86 -17.71 53.65
N ASN A 296 6.83 -17.73 54.53
CA ASN A 296 5.66 -16.87 54.59
C ASN A 296 6.00 -15.41 54.84
N ALA A 297 5.22 -14.49 54.24
CA ALA A 297 4.54 -13.38 54.96
C ALA A 297 3.61 -12.59 54.04
N ASP A 298 2.34 -12.65 54.31
CA ASP A 298 1.34 -11.59 54.43
C ASP A 298 1.62 -10.26 53.72
N GLN A 299 0.83 -9.94 52.65
CA GLN A 299 0.41 -8.60 52.33
C GLN A 299 -0.89 -8.62 51.44
N SER A 300 -1.89 -8.02 52.03
CA SER A 300 -3.25 -7.77 51.54
C SER A 300 -3.28 -6.93 50.21
N PRO A 301 -4.39 -7.07 49.43
CA PRO A 301 -4.50 -6.41 48.11
C PRO A 301 -4.96 -4.95 48.24
N VAL A 302 -4.32 -4.06 47.52
CA VAL A 302 -4.72 -2.65 47.31
C VAL A 302 -5.47 -2.53 45.97
N PRO A 303 -6.57 -1.75 45.88
CA PRO A 303 -7.50 -1.81 44.78
C PRO A 303 -7.07 -1.08 43.54
N TYR A 304 -7.44 -1.63 42.40
CA TYR A 304 -7.35 -1.08 41.04
C TYR A 304 -7.98 0.31 40.96
N SER A 305 -7.23 1.31 40.55
CA SER A 305 -7.78 2.57 40.00
C SER A 305 -7.45 2.66 38.50
N LYS A 306 -8.51 2.90 37.75
CA LYS A 306 -8.55 3.11 36.30
C LYS A 306 -7.60 4.24 35.89
N VAL A 307 -6.70 4.01 34.97
CA VAL A 307 -6.08 5.09 34.19
C VAL A 307 -6.40 4.87 32.73
N ASN A 308 -7.41 5.63 32.31
CA ASN A 308 -7.69 5.93 30.91
C ASN A 308 -6.95 7.21 30.53
N ARG A 309 -6.54 7.25 29.30
CA ARG A 309 -6.38 8.41 28.39
C ARG A 309 -4.99 8.61 27.85
N PHE A 310 -4.90 8.24 26.59
CA PHE A 310 -4.01 8.92 25.65
C PHE A 310 -4.36 10.43 25.61
N THR A 311 -3.45 11.28 26.04
CA THR A 311 -3.50 12.72 25.79
C THR A 311 -2.48 13.06 24.72
N GLN A 312 -2.98 13.55 23.60
CA GLN A 312 -2.21 14.31 22.61
C GLN A 312 -1.70 15.60 23.25
N PRO A 313 -0.50 16.09 22.91
CA PRO A 313 -0.09 17.41 23.32
C PRO A 313 -0.80 18.47 22.47
N SER A 314 -1.51 19.38 23.15
CA SER A 314 -2.11 20.59 22.57
C SER A 314 -1.02 21.62 22.22
N PRO A 315 -1.19 22.40 21.14
CA PRO A 315 -0.34 23.55 20.86
C PRO A 315 -0.88 24.79 21.59
N GLY A 316 -0.06 25.38 22.45
CA GLY A 316 -0.40 26.71 23.00
C GLY A 316 0.14 26.95 24.38
N ALA A 317 1.38 27.44 24.47
CA ALA A 317 1.80 28.36 25.51
C ALA A 317 3.19 28.93 25.16
N ALA A 318 3.20 29.96 24.31
CA ALA A 318 4.33 30.87 24.20
C ALA A 318 3.91 32.16 24.89
N ALA A 319 4.52 32.45 26.02
CA ALA A 319 4.81 33.84 26.48
C ALA A 319 5.56 33.81 27.82
N ALA A 320 6.62 34.58 27.81
CA ALA A 320 7.32 35.23 28.94
C ALA A 320 8.70 34.66 29.29
N GLY A 321 9.69 35.45 28.98
CA GLY A 321 11.06 35.30 29.50
C GLY A 321 12.13 35.93 28.62
N SER A 322 12.07 37.27 28.44
CA SER A 322 13.12 38.10 27.87
C SER A 322 14.46 37.93 28.60
N ARG A 323 15.53 37.76 27.85
CA ARG A 323 16.86 38.32 28.18
C ARG A 323 17.58 38.68 26.88
N GLU A 324 17.78 39.98 26.74
CA GLU A 324 18.67 40.63 25.78
C GLU A 324 20.09 40.10 25.91
N VAL A 325 20.72 39.82 24.80
CA VAL A 325 22.17 39.92 24.62
C VAL A 325 22.41 40.65 23.32
N GLU A 326 22.89 41.89 23.54
CA GLU A 326 23.41 42.83 22.57
C GLU A 326 24.69 42.28 21.93
N VAL A 327 24.75 42.18 20.59
CA VAL A 327 26.01 42.13 19.86
C VAL A 327 25.92 43.05 18.64
N THR A 328 26.75 44.05 18.73
CA THR A 328 27.11 45.13 17.84
C THR A 328 27.40 44.72 16.41
N THR A 329 26.87 45.54 15.48
CA THR A 329 27.29 45.66 14.07
C THR A 329 28.54 46.54 13.92
N PRO A 330 29.26 46.41 12.81
CA PRO A 330 29.54 47.54 11.94
C PRO A 330 29.24 47.26 10.48
N GLY A 331 28.48 47.99 9.83
CA GLY A 331 28.48 49.12 8.99
C GLY A 331 29.29 48.96 7.69
N VAL A 332 28.64 49.13 6.54
CA VAL A 332 29.17 49.83 5.34
C VAL A 332 28.05 50.00 4.28
N ARG A 333 27.75 51.28 4.07
CA ARG A 333 27.49 52.09 2.86
C ARG A 333 26.40 51.72 1.83
N LYS A 334 25.54 52.72 1.71
CA LYS A 334 24.70 53.11 0.55
C LYS A 334 25.56 53.50 -0.67
N ASP A 335 25.00 53.28 -1.82
CA ASP A 335 24.88 54.08 -3.05
C ASP A 335 24.61 53.10 -4.20
N GLU A 336 23.76 53.21 -5.18
CA GLU A 336 23.27 54.35 -5.94
C GLU A 336 22.09 53.90 -6.82
N GLN A 337 21.16 54.74 -7.03
CA GLN A 337 20.03 54.67 -8.00
C GLN A 337 20.55 54.56 -9.44
N ARG A 338 19.86 53.75 -10.27
CA ARG A 338 19.60 54.14 -11.66
C ARG A 338 18.32 53.52 -12.18
N THR A 339 17.39 54.39 -12.42
CA THR A 339 16.20 54.30 -13.28
C THR A 339 16.54 53.97 -14.73
N GLY A 340 15.77 53.09 -15.33
CA GLY A 340 15.78 52.81 -16.76
C GLY A 340 14.44 52.27 -17.18
N ALA A 341 13.51 53.17 -17.52
CA ALA A 341 12.27 52.83 -18.20
C ALA A 341 12.58 52.38 -19.64
N TYR A 342 11.95 51.28 -20.07
CA TYR A 342 11.77 51.00 -21.49
C TYR A 342 10.31 50.64 -21.79
N ARG A 343 9.84 51.35 -22.76
CA ARG A 343 8.52 51.59 -23.32
C ARG A 343 8.05 50.36 -24.12
N VAL A 344 6.79 50.03 -23.97
CA VAL A 344 6.03 49.12 -24.82
C VAL A 344 5.68 49.83 -26.11
N ASP A 345 5.78 49.16 -27.23
CA ASP A 345 5.06 49.48 -28.44
C ASP A 345 4.50 48.19 -29.07
N PRO A 346 3.20 48.18 -29.46
CA PRO A 346 2.56 47.05 -30.10
C PRO A 346 2.43 47.31 -31.60
N SER A 347 2.79 46.34 -32.42
CA SER A 347 2.20 46.06 -33.74
C SER A 347 3.14 45.24 -34.61
N SER A 348 2.66 44.13 -35.04
CA SER A 348 2.60 43.69 -36.44
C SER A 348 2.63 42.18 -36.59
N SER A 349 1.55 41.77 -37.18
CA SER A 349 1.26 40.60 -38.02
C SER A 349 1.44 39.20 -37.40
#